data_e2696dc7235d36bdf835ab8c32b238de
#
_entry.id   e2696dc7235d36bdf835ab8c32b238de
#
_cell.length_a   1.000
_cell.length_b   1.000
_cell.length_c   1.000
_cell.angle_alpha   90.00
_cell.angle_beta   90.00
_cell.angle_gamma   90.00
#
_symmetry.space_group_name_H-M   'P 1'
#
loop_
_entity.id
_entity.type
_entity.pdbx_description
1 polymer ?
#
loop_
_entity_poly.entity_id
_entity_poly.type
_entity_poly.pdbx_seq_one_letter_code
_entity_poly.pdbx_strand_id
1 'polypeptide(L)'
;MPTTFGMCFPRELPGAVVTEFARRLDAGGVDELWLIEDCFFTTAPPLAAAALATTERLTVGLGILPAVARTAAVTAMEIATLASIGPGRVVGGIGHGIQSWMAQMGVATASPLTTLDEVISSVRRLLRGETVTFRGREVTLEGVRLEHVPDPVPPVLAGVTGPKSLALAGRVADGVLLAGPSTVPHVRAARRAVEAESPSAFHIVTFTHVAVAQDREDAYAELAPFVAESLDSPGFRDLPFIDDMRQRHDQRGLDGLVGMPRDWWLQIGAIGTLDDAIEHVALLEAEGLTGVAFFPTPKLDVARRQVDDVVAIAASR
;
A
#
# COMPACT_ATOMS: atom_id res chain seq x y z
N MET A 1 -4.27 3.27 -18.40
CA MET A 1 -4.21 4.54 -17.61
C MET A 1 -2.75 4.78 -17.28
N PRO A 2 -2.28 6.03 -17.18
CA PRO A 2 -0.92 6.28 -16.68
C PRO A 2 -0.79 5.75 -15.24
N THR A 3 0.41 5.31 -14.87
CA THR A 3 0.72 4.86 -13.51
C THR A 3 0.64 6.04 -12.54
N THR A 4 -0.05 5.89 -11.40
CA THR A 4 -0.06 6.90 -10.34
C THR A 4 1.19 6.76 -9.45
N PHE A 5 1.71 7.90 -8.97
CA PHE A 5 2.83 7.93 -8.03
C PHE A 5 2.36 8.44 -6.67
N GLY A 6 2.73 7.72 -5.64
CA GLY A 6 2.36 8.05 -4.28
C GLY A 6 3.50 7.93 -3.30
N MET A 7 3.23 8.32 -2.06
CA MET A 7 4.12 8.11 -0.92
C MET A 7 3.34 7.49 0.23
N CYS A 8 3.94 6.54 0.93
CA CYS A 8 3.40 6.03 2.18
C CYS A 8 3.76 6.99 3.32
N PHE A 9 2.82 7.23 4.23
CA PHE A 9 3.11 7.90 5.48
C PHE A 9 3.55 6.86 6.52
N PRO A 10 4.80 6.89 6.98
CA PRO A 10 5.30 5.89 7.93
C PRO A 10 4.50 5.92 9.24
N ARG A 11 4.12 4.76 9.71
CA ARG A 11 3.35 4.58 10.96
C ARG A 11 4.09 5.06 12.21
N GLU A 12 5.41 5.10 12.16
CA GLU A 12 6.29 5.54 13.23
C GLU A 12 6.31 7.07 13.40
N LEU A 13 5.88 7.81 12.38
CA LEU A 13 5.85 9.26 12.44
C LEU A 13 4.66 9.77 13.26
N PRO A 14 4.82 10.89 13.98
CA PRO A 14 3.70 11.51 14.70
C PRO A 14 2.59 11.90 13.73
N GLY A 15 1.32 11.55 14.03
CA GLY A 15 0.18 11.91 13.19
C GLY A 15 0.05 13.41 12.95
N ALA A 16 0.58 14.26 13.85
CA ALA A 16 0.55 15.71 13.71
C ALA A 16 1.27 16.25 12.46
N VAL A 17 2.22 15.50 11.88
CA VAL A 17 2.96 15.95 10.69
C VAL A 17 2.31 15.50 9.37
N VAL A 18 1.21 14.74 9.38
CA VAL A 18 0.57 14.22 8.16
C VAL A 18 0.16 15.35 7.19
N THR A 19 -0.32 16.47 7.71
CA THR A 19 -0.74 17.61 6.88
C THR A 19 0.44 18.33 6.22
N GLU A 20 1.62 18.30 6.82
CA GLU A 20 2.85 18.79 6.21
C GLU A 20 3.20 17.94 4.98
N PHE A 21 3.24 16.61 5.16
CA PHE A 21 3.52 15.67 4.07
C PHE A 21 2.49 15.79 2.94
N ALA A 22 1.20 15.79 3.29
CA ALA A 22 0.12 15.91 2.33
C ALA A 22 0.23 17.18 1.46
N ARG A 23 0.45 18.34 2.08
CA ARG A 23 0.61 19.60 1.35
C ARG A 23 1.84 19.62 0.44
N ARG A 24 2.97 19.07 0.90
CA ARG A 24 4.20 19.03 0.10
C ARG A 24 4.04 18.13 -1.12
N LEU A 25 3.43 16.96 -0.96
CA LEU A 25 3.13 16.04 -2.05
C LEU A 25 2.14 16.65 -3.06
N ASP A 26 1.05 17.26 -2.57
CA ASP A 26 0.05 17.92 -3.42
C ASP A 26 0.68 19.06 -4.22
N ALA A 27 1.47 19.93 -3.56
CA ALA A 27 2.18 21.02 -4.22
C ALA A 27 3.24 20.53 -5.22
N GLY A 28 3.88 19.40 -4.93
CA GLY A 28 4.87 18.76 -5.80
C GLY A 28 4.29 17.95 -6.96
N GLY A 29 2.95 17.87 -7.09
CA GLY A 29 2.30 17.16 -8.19
C GLY A 29 2.30 15.65 -8.07
N VAL A 30 2.56 15.11 -6.87
CA VAL A 30 2.41 13.68 -6.55
C VAL A 30 0.93 13.33 -6.49
N ASP A 31 0.54 12.14 -6.98
CA ASP A 31 -0.87 11.78 -7.12
C ASP A 31 -1.49 11.27 -5.82
N GLU A 32 -0.71 10.54 -4.99
CA GLU A 32 -1.29 9.77 -3.88
C GLU A 32 -0.50 9.90 -2.58
N LEU A 33 -1.21 9.87 -1.45
CA LEU A 33 -0.67 9.64 -0.10
C LEU A 33 -1.35 8.40 0.49
N TRP A 34 -0.57 7.39 0.85
CA TRP A 34 -1.06 6.16 1.46
C TRP A 34 -0.85 6.17 2.98
N LEU A 35 -1.93 6.01 3.71
CA LEU A 35 -1.95 6.01 5.16
C LEU A 35 -2.05 4.58 5.69
N ILE A 36 -1.09 4.21 6.50
CA ILE A 36 -0.95 2.85 7.02
C ILE A 36 -1.68 2.77 8.37
N GLU A 37 -2.50 1.71 8.53
CA GLU A 37 -3.09 1.37 9.81
C GLU A 37 -2.47 0.09 10.36
N ASP A 38 -1.47 0.27 11.19
CA ASP A 38 -0.78 -0.83 11.87
C ASP A 38 -0.99 -0.72 13.39
N CYS A 39 -1.37 -1.82 13.99
CA CYS A 39 -1.54 -1.90 15.44
C CYS A 39 -0.14 -1.98 16.11
N PHE A 40 0.21 -1.13 17.04
CA PHE A 40 -0.64 -0.19 17.78
C PHE A 40 -0.04 1.21 17.61
N PHE A 41 0.13 1.65 16.37
CA PHE A 41 0.70 2.96 16.02
C PHE A 41 -0.41 4.00 15.81
N THR A 42 -0.86 4.15 14.56
CA THR A 42 -1.90 5.12 14.18
C THR A 42 -3.03 4.45 13.43
N THR A 43 -4.23 5.05 13.48
CA THR A 43 -5.34 4.65 12.62
C THR A 43 -5.38 5.54 11.38
N ALA A 44 -5.69 4.95 10.22
CA ALA A 44 -5.65 5.64 8.94
C ALA A 44 -6.78 6.68 8.74
N PRO A 45 -8.06 6.44 9.11
CA PRO A 45 -9.15 7.35 8.78
C PRO A 45 -9.01 8.77 9.31
N PRO A 46 -8.59 9.04 10.58
CA PRO A 46 -8.38 10.41 11.06
C PRO A 46 -7.27 11.15 10.31
N LEU A 47 -6.18 10.45 9.98
CA LEU A 47 -5.08 11.00 9.22
C LEU A 47 -5.52 11.31 7.77
N ALA A 48 -6.35 10.45 7.18
CA ALA A 48 -6.92 10.64 5.85
C ALA A 48 -7.82 11.88 5.81
N ALA A 49 -8.68 12.07 6.81
CA ALA A 49 -9.52 13.25 6.91
C ALA A 49 -8.68 14.54 6.97
N ALA A 50 -7.60 14.55 7.77
CA ALA A 50 -6.70 15.69 7.88
C ALA A 50 -5.96 15.98 6.56
N ALA A 51 -5.48 14.95 5.87
CA ALA A 51 -4.81 15.08 4.56
C ALA A 51 -5.78 15.62 3.50
N LEU A 52 -6.98 15.04 3.36
CA LEU A 52 -8.00 15.45 2.39
C LEU A 52 -8.46 16.89 2.61
N ALA A 53 -8.64 17.31 3.88
CA ALA A 53 -9.08 18.66 4.22
C ALA A 53 -8.03 19.74 3.96
N THR A 54 -6.77 19.37 3.75
CA THR A 54 -5.65 20.31 3.58
C THR A 54 -5.00 20.27 2.21
N THR A 55 -5.56 19.51 1.27
CA THR A 55 -5.09 19.32 -0.11
C THR A 55 -6.24 19.45 -1.11
N GLU A 56 -5.92 19.75 -2.37
CA GLU A 56 -6.90 19.98 -3.43
C GLU A 56 -6.97 18.83 -4.46
N ARG A 57 -5.83 18.19 -4.76
CA ARG A 57 -5.71 17.17 -5.82
C ARG A 57 -5.30 15.81 -5.31
N LEU A 58 -4.53 15.79 -4.21
CA LEU A 58 -3.94 14.58 -3.67
C LEU A 58 -5.02 13.53 -3.35
N THR A 59 -4.89 12.36 -3.93
CA THR A 59 -5.70 11.20 -3.56
C THR A 59 -5.15 10.57 -2.29
N VAL A 60 -6.03 10.15 -1.38
CA VAL A 60 -5.64 9.51 -0.13
C VAL A 60 -6.07 8.04 -0.13
N GLY A 61 -5.09 7.16 -0.03
CA GLY A 61 -5.27 5.72 0.08
C GLY A 61 -5.22 5.24 1.54
N LEU A 62 -6.11 4.32 1.90
CA LEU A 62 -6.07 3.60 3.18
C LEU A 62 -5.31 2.28 2.96
N GLY A 63 -4.13 2.15 3.50
CA GLY A 63 -3.25 1.03 3.17
C GLY A 63 -2.69 0.26 4.36
N ILE A 64 -3.47 -0.56 5.06
CA ILE A 64 -4.83 -1.06 4.84
C ILE A 64 -5.67 -0.99 6.13
N LEU A 65 -6.98 -1.05 5.99
CA LEU A 65 -7.88 -1.29 7.11
C LEU A 65 -8.01 -2.80 7.35
N PRO A 66 -7.72 -3.33 8.56
CA PRO A 66 -7.93 -4.74 8.86
C PRO A 66 -9.44 -5.09 8.84
N ALA A 67 -9.80 -6.09 8.03
CA ALA A 67 -11.20 -6.49 7.82
C ALA A 67 -11.94 -6.89 9.09
N VAL A 68 -11.22 -7.36 10.11
CA VAL A 68 -11.78 -7.79 11.40
C VAL A 68 -11.85 -6.70 12.46
N ALA A 69 -11.15 -5.57 12.26
CA ALA A 69 -11.08 -4.51 13.27
C ALA A 69 -12.37 -3.66 13.34
N ARG A 70 -13.17 -3.69 12.28
CA ARG A 70 -14.44 -2.95 12.13
C ARG A 70 -15.50 -3.82 11.51
N THR A 71 -16.77 -3.50 11.74
CA THR A 71 -17.84 -4.12 10.94
C THR A 71 -17.82 -3.58 9.51
N ALA A 72 -18.29 -4.37 8.54
CA ALA A 72 -18.36 -3.94 7.13
C ALA A 72 -19.16 -2.63 6.97
N ALA A 73 -20.22 -2.44 7.77
CA ALA A 73 -21.02 -1.22 7.76
C ALA A 73 -20.21 0.00 8.20
N VAL A 74 -19.43 -0.11 9.29
CA VAL A 74 -18.58 0.99 9.80
C VAL A 74 -17.47 1.29 8.80
N THR A 75 -16.83 0.28 8.22
CA THR A 75 -15.81 0.47 7.18
C THR A 75 -16.38 1.23 5.96
N ALA A 76 -17.59 0.86 5.51
CA ALA A 76 -18.25 1.57 4.41
C ALA A 76 -18.59 3.03 4.79
N MET A 77 -19.06 3.27 6.02
CA MET A 77 -19.33 4.63 6.54
C MET A 77 -18.05 5.49 6.59
N GLU A 78 -16.94 4.95 7.07
CA GLU A 78 -15.65 5.67 7.12
C GLU A 78 -15.18 6.07 5.72
N ILE A 79 -15.18 5.12 4.77
CA ILE A 79 -14.78 5.40 3.37
C ILE A 79 -15.73 6.43 2.73
N ALA A 80 -17.05 6.31 2.92
CA ALA A 80 -18.03 7.25 2.39
C ALA A 80 -17.87 8.65 3.00
N THR A 81 -17.59 8.74 4.31
CA THR A 81 -17.33 10.01 5.00
C THR A 81 -16.09 10.68 4.42
N LEU A 82 -14.98 9.95 4.26
CA LEU A 82 -13.77 10.48 3.65
C LEU A 82 -14.03 10.94 2.20
N ALA A 83 -14.79 10.17 1.43
CA ALA A 83 -15.16 10.55 0.07
C ALA A 83 -16.03 11.81 0.02
N SER A 84 -16.81 12.12 1.06
CA SER A 84 -17.56 13.39 1.15
C SER A 84 -16.66 14.60 1.42
N ILE A 85 -15.51 14.39 2.10
CA ILE A 85 -14.50 15.43 2.34
C ILE A 85 -13.66 15.67 1.08
N GLY A 86 -13.31 14.59 0.36
CA GLY A 86 -12.54 14.64 -0.88
C GLY A 86 -13.18 13.81 -1.99
N PRO A 87 -14.22 14.32 -2.69
CA PRO A 87 -14.88 13.56 -3.75
C PRO A 87 -13.90 13.16 -4.85
N GLY A 88 -13.88 11.86 -5.19
CA GLY A 88 -12.98 11.28 -6.19
C GLY A 88 -11.52 11.13 -5.75
N ARG A 89 -11.19 11.45 -4.49
CA ARG A 89 -9.81 11.43 -3.96
C ARG A 89 -9.59 10.43 -2.83
N VAL A 90 -10.36 9.34 -2.80
CA VAL A 90 -10.24 8.29 -1.77
C VAL A 90 -10.11 6.93 -2.41
N VAL A 91 -9.18 6.12 -1.91
CA VAL A 91 -9.03 4.70 -2.24
C VAL A 91 -9.12 3.90 -0.94
N GLY A 92 -10.07 2.97 -0.87
CA GLY A 92 -10.22 2.09 0.29
C GLY A 92 -9.38 0.83 0.15
N GLY A 93 -8.36 0.62 0.98
CA GLY A 93 -7.63 -0.64 1.06
C GLY A 93 -8.11 -1.46 2.26
N ILE A 94 -8.51 -2.71 2.05
CA ILE A 94 -8.97 -3.64 3.10
C ILE A 94 -8.14 -4.91 3.02
N GLY A 95 -7.61 -5.38 4.16
CA GLY A 95 -6.77 -6.56 4.20
C GLY A 95 -7.00 -7.43 5.44
N HIS A 96 -6.20 -8.50 5.56
CA HIS A 96 -6.33 -9.41 6.70
C HIS A 96 -5.90 -8.80 8.05
N GLY A 97 -5.06 -7.77 8.02
CA GLY A 97 -4.27 -7.38 9.19
C GLY A 97 -3.22 -8.41 9.57
N ILE A 98 -2.32 -8.05 10.47
CA ILE A 98 -1.31 -8.99 11.01
C ILE A 98 -1.99 -9.86 12.07
N GLN A 99 -2.00 -11.18 11.87
CA GLN A 99 -2.79 -12.11 12.66
C GLN A 99 -2.44 -12.10 14.15
N SER A 100 -1.17 -11.89 14.50
CA SER A 100 -0.76 -11.75 15.91
C SER A 100 -1.39 -10.52 16.56
N TRP A 101 -1.48 -9.40 15.87
CA TRP A 101 -2.15 -8.19 16.39
C TRP A 101 -3.66 -8.37 16.48
N MET A 102 -4.27 -9.05 15.50
CA MET A 102 -5.71 -9.37 15.54
C MET A 102 -6.03 -10.26 16.76
N ALA A 103 -5.16 -11.21 17.08
CA ALA A 103 -5.28 -12.03 18.28
C ALA A 103 -5.11 -11.21 19.58
N GLN A 104 -4.13 -10.30 19.63
CA GLN A 104 -3.92 -9.40 20.77
C GLN A 104 -5.14 -8.52 21.06
N MET A 105 -5.83 -8.07 20.01
CA MET A 105 -7.07 -7.26 20.14
C MET A 105 -8.32 -8.09 20.44
N GLY A 106 -8.23 -9.42 20.42
CA GLY A 106 -9.38 -10.30 20.63
C GLY A 106 -10.36 -10.36 19.44
N VAL A 107 -9.90 -9.97 18.23
CA VAL A 107 -10.74 -9.94 17.00
C VAL A 107 -10.27 -10.94 15.96
N ALA A 108 -9.41 -11.89 16.33
CA ALA A 108 -8.97 -12.93 15.41
C ALA A 108 -10.17 -13.78 14.91
N THR A 109 -10.18 -14.07 13.62
CA THR A 109 -11.20 -14.91 12.99
C THR A 109 -10.65 -16.31 12.67
N ALA A 110 -11.53 -17.30 12.66
CA ALA A 110 -11.18 -18.67 12.25
C ALA A 110 -10.94 -18.78 10.74
N SER A 111 -11.46 -17.86 9.94
CA SER A 111 -11.38 -17.88 8.48
C SER A 111 -11.07 -16.51 7.89
N PRO A 112 -9.80 -16.03 7.98
CA PRO A 112 -9.42 -14.71 7.47
C PRO A 112 -9.79 -14.50 6.00
N LEU A 113 -9.69 -15.53 5.15
CA LEU A 113 -10.03 -15.43 3.74
C LEU A 113 -11.54 -15.21 3.53
N THR A 114 -12.39 -15.93 4.27
CA THR A 114 -13.85 -15.74 4.22
C THR A 114 -14.24 -14.36 4.76
N THR A 115 -13.62 -13.92 5.86
CA THR A 115 -13.85 -12.59 6.41
C THR A 115 -13.54 -11.49 5.39
N LEU A 116 -12.39 -11.61 4.73
CA LEU A 116 -11.98 -10.62 3.71
C LEU A 116 -12.98 -10.57 2.54
N ASP A 117 -13.40 -11.73 2.03
CA ASP A 117 -14.42 -11.85 0.98
C ASP A 117 -15.72 -11.15 1.37
N GLU A 118 -16.28 -11.56 2.51
CA GLU A 118 -17.58 -11.07 2.98
C GLU A 118 -17.55 -9.57 3.32
N VAL A 119 -16.44 -9.07 3.89
CA VAL A 119 -16.27 -7.65 4.20
C VAL A 119 -16.12 -6.82 2.92
N ILE A 120 -15.20 -7.16 2.02
CA ILE A 120 -15.01 -6.39 0.77
C ILE A 120 -16.28 -6.38 -0.06
N SER A 121 -16.92 -7.53 -0.25
CA SER A 121 -18.17 -7.65 -1.00
C SER A 121 -19.28 -6.78 -0.41
N SER A 122 -19.42 -6.79 0.92
CA SER A 122 -20.43 -6.00 1.62
C SER A 122 -20.14 -4.50 1.53
N VAL A 123 -18.88 -4.08 1.77
CA VAL A 123 -18.45 -2.67 1.71
C VAL A 123 -18.71 -2.10 0.31
N ARG A 124 -18.32 -2.80 -0.75
CA ARG A 124 -18.53 -2.36 -2.14
C ARG A 124 -20.00 -2.17 -2.48
N ARG A 125 -20.87 -3.07 -2.02
CA ARG A 125 -22.32 -2.96 -2.22
C ARG A 125 -22.90 -1.75 -1.48
N LEU A 126 -22.50 -1.53 -0.22
CA LEU A 126 -22.92 -0.38 0.58
C LEU A 126 -22.49 0.95 -0.06
N LEU A 127 -21.23 1.04 -0.51
CA LEU A 127 -20.71 2.24 -1.18
C LEU A 127 -21.44 2.57 -2.50
N ARG A 128 -22.03 1.56 -3.17
CA ARG A 128 -22.90 1.75 -4.36
C ARG A 128 -24.35 2.13 -4.01
N GLY A 129 -24.67 2.31 -2.72
CA GLY A 129 -25.99 2.69 -2.26
C GLY A 129 -27.01 1.54 -2.21
N GLU A 130 -26.56 0.29 -2.29
CA GLU A 130 -27.46 -0.86 -2.14
C GLU A 130 -27.98 -0.96 -0.70
N THR A 131 -29.21 -1.45 -0.55
CA THR A 131 -29.71 -1.94 0.73
C THR A 131 -29.27 -3.39 0.88
N VAL A 132 -28.36 -3.65 1.82
CA VAL A 132 -27.69 -4.95 1.98
C VAL A 132 -28.32 -5.75 3.11
N THR A 133 -28.90 -6.91 2.75
CA THR A 133 -29.19 -7.99 3.68
C THR A 133 -28.27 -9.16 3.30
N PHE A 134 -27.42 -9.58 4.23
CA PHE A 134 -26.43 -10.64 4.01
C PHE A 134 -26.22 -11.44 5.29
N ARG A 135 -26.22 -12.75 5.20
CA ARG A 135 -25.95 -13.67 6.30
C ARG A 135 -24.84 -14.61 5.87
N GLY A 136 -23.60 -14.17 6.06
CA GLY A 136 -22.40 -14.95 5.83
C GLY A 136 -21.98 -15.73 7.06
N ARG A 137 -20.78 -16.22 7.00
CA ARG A 137 -20.12 -16.92 8.12
C ARG A 137 -19.55 -15.94 9.14
N GLU A 138 -19.02 -14.82 8.68
CA GLU A 138 -18.27 -13.84 9.48
C GLU A 138 -18.99 -12.47 9.49
N VAL A 139 -19.77 -12.15 8.46
CA VAL A 139 -20.50 -10.89 8.32
C VAL A 139 -22.00 -11.13 8.32
N THR A 140 -22.73 -10.37 9.14
CA THR A 140 -24.20 -10.33 9.11
C THR A 140 -24.66 -8.89 8.99
N LEU A 141 -25.48 -8.59 7.99
CA LEU A 141 -26.15 -7.32 7.75
C LEU A 141 -27.63 -7.57 7.52
N GLU A 142 -28.50 -6.70 8.02
CA GLU A 142 -29.95 -6.80 7.83
C GLU A 142 -30.52 -5.43 7.46
N GLY A 143 -30.83 -5.28 6.17
CA GLY A 143 -31.43 -4.04 5.62
C GLY A 143 -30.51 -2.81 5.74
N VAL A 144 -29.19 -2.98 5.79
CA VAL A 144 -28.24 -1.86 5.96
C VAL A 144 -28.07 -1.10 4.66
N ARG A 145 -28.17 0.23 4.73
CA ARG A 145 -27.92 1.15 3.61
C ARG A 145 -27.19 2.40 4.12
N LEU A 146 -26.30 2.96 3.30
CA LEU A 146 -25.70 4.27 3.61
C LEU A 146 -26.70 5.39 3.29
N GLU A 147 -26.87 6.34 4.20
CA GLU A 147 -27.66 7.56 3.96
C GLU A 147 -26.92 8.51 3.01
N HIS A 148 -25.59 8.58 3.13
CA HIS A 148 -24.72 9.39 2.27
C HIS A 148 -23.90 8.47 1.36
N VAL A 149 -24.44 8.21 0.16
CA VAL A 149 -23.74 7.42 -0.86
C VAL A 149 -22.72 8.30 -1.55
N PRO A 150 -21.44 7.88 -1.63
CA PRO A 150 -20.40 8.68 -2.29
C PRO A 150 -20.59 8.71 -3.82
N ASP A 151 -20.34 9.86 -4.41
CA ASP A 151 -20.31 10.04 -5.87
C ASP A 151 -19.10 10.95 -6.21
N PRO A 152 -18.07 10.44 -6.95
CA PRO A 152 -17.96 9.05 -7.45
C PRO A 152 -17.72 8.02 -6.33
N VAL A 153 -18.09 6.77 -6.60
CA VAL A 153 -17.84 5.64 -5.67
C VAL A 153 -16.35 5.36 -5.58
N PRO A 154 -15.74 5.40 -4.36
CA PRO A 154 -14.34 5.07 -4.17
C PRO A 154 -14.03 3.61 -4.54
N PRO A 155 -12.90 3.33 -5.23
CA PRO A 155 -12.46 1.97 -5.43
C PRO A 155 -12.05 1.32 -4.11
N VAL A 156 -12.31 0.00 -4.00
CA VAL A 156 -11.92 -0.82 -2.85
C VAL A 156 -10.91 -1.86 -3.29
N LEU A 157 -9.67 -1.72 -2.80
CA LEU A 157 -8.57 -2.64 -3.08
C LEU A 157 -8.42 -3.68 -1.96
N ALA A 158 -8.05 -4.89 -2.32
CA ALA A 158 -7.65 -5.91 -1.36
C ALA A 158 -6.16 -5.80 -1.03
N GLY A 159 -5.81 -5.52 0.24
CA GLY A 159 -4.44 -5.48 0.72
C GLY A 159 -3.92 -6.88 1.05
N VAL A 160 -3.33 -7.56 0.08
CA VAL A 160 -2.97 -8.99 0.18
C VAL A 160 -1.72 -9.34 -0.63
N THR A 161 -1.03 -10.42 -0.24
CA THR A 161 0.20 -10.91 -0.89
C THR A 161 0.20 -12.42 -1.16
N GLY A 162 -0.65 -13.18 -0.47
CA GLY A 162 -0.71 -14.64 -0.63
C GLY A 162 -1.53 -15.07 -1.85
N PRO A 163 -1.18 -16.17 -2.54
CA PRO A 163 -1.80 -16.54 -3.82
C PRO A 163 -3.32 -16.77 -3.73
N LYS A 164 -3.82 -17.37 -2.64
CA LYS A 164 -5.27 -17.55 -2.44
C LYS A 164 -6.01 -16.22 -2.23
N SER A 165 -5.38 -15.29 -1.54
CA SER A 165 -5.95 -13.95 -1.31
C SER A 165 -5.86 -13.07 -2.56
N LEU A 166 -4.82 -13.23 -3.39
CA LEU A 166 -4.70 -12.57 -4.68
C LEU A 166 -5.78 -13.04 -5.65
N ALA A 167 -6.01 -14.36 -5.74
CA ALA A 167 -7.12 -14.90 -6.53
C ALA A 167 -8.49 -14.42 -6.03
N LEU A 168 -8.69 -14.34 -4.70
CA LEU A 168 -9.89 -13.73 -4.12
C LEU A 168 -10.05 -12.27 -4.52
N ALA A 169 -8.97 -11.47 -4.41
CA ALA A 169 -8.99 -10.05 -4.78
C ALA A 169 -9.52 -9.85 -6.22
N GLY A 170 -9.07 -10.66 -7.17
CA GLY A 170 -9.54 -10.62 -8.56
C GLY A 170 -11.05 -10.81 -8.73
N ARG A 171 -11.71 -11.50 -7.78
CA ARG A 171 -13.17 -11.74 -7.83
C ARG A 171 -13.99 -10.66 -7.12
N VAL A 172 -13.49 -10.13 -6.00
CA VAL A 172 -14.34 -9.35 -5.08
C VAL A 172 -13.95 -7.89 -4.93
N ALA A 173 -12.75 -7.50 -5.37
CA ALA A 173 -12.23 -6.14 -5.21
C ALA A 173 -12.14 -5.39 -6.56
N ASP A 174 -11.90 -4.08 -6.50
CA ASP A 174 -11.61 -3.26 -7.68
C ASP A 174 -10.12 -3.27 -8.03
N GLY A 175 -9.30 -3.87 -7.16
CA GLY A 175 -7.86 -3.98 -7.33
C GLY A 175 -7.16 -4.70 -6.18
N VAL A 176 -5.84 -4.79 -6.29
CA VAL A 176 -4.97 -5.30 -5.24
C VAL A 176 -3.97 -4.22 -4.80
N LEU A 177 -3.75 -4.14 -3.52
CA LEU A 177 -2.67 -3.38 -2.90
C LEU A 177 -1.65 -4.36 -2.34
N LEU A 178 -0.45 -4.38 -2.90
CA LEU A 178 0.70 -5.11 -2.35
C LEU A 178 1.29 -4.25 -1.22
N ALA A 179 0.61 -4.29 -0.06
CA ALA A 179 0.91 -3.47 1.11
C ALA A 179 2.13 -4.01 1.86
N GLY A 180 3.25 -3.46 1.57
CA GLY A 180 4.57 -3.77 2.09
C GLY A 180 5.60 -3.64 0.96
N PRO A 181 6.86 -3.33 1.28
CA PRO A 181 7.87 -3.19 0.25
C PRO A 181 7.91 -4.44 -0.63
N SER A 182 7.60 -4.26 -1.90
CA SER A 182 7.52 -5.33 -2.89
C SER A 182 8.56 -5.16 -3.97
N THR A 183 9.11 -6.26 -4.42
CA THR A 183 10.13 -6.33 -5.46
C THR A 183 9.49 -6.53 -6.83
N VAL A 184 10.20 -6.22 -7.91
CA VAL A 184 9.71 -6.42 -9.29
C VAL A 184 9.25 -7.87 -9.54
N PRO A 185 10.00 -8.92 -9.15
CA PRO A 185 9.53 -10.30 -9.29
C PRO A 185 8.27 -10.61 -8.48
N HIS A 186 8.10 -10.01 -7.28
CA HIS A 186 6.90 -10.20 -6.48
C HIS A 186 5.66 -9.60 -7.16
N VAL A 187 5.77 -8.40 -7.73
CA VAL A 187 4.69 -7.77 -8.52
C VAL A 187 4.29 -8.65 -9.70
N ARG A 188 5.27 -9.17 -10.43
CA ARG A 188 5.05 -10.12 -11.55
C ARG A 188 4.29 -11.36 -11.10
N ALA A 189 4.68 -11.96 -9.97
CA ALA A 189 4.02 -13.14 -9.41
C ALA A 189 2.59 -12.82 -8.96
N ALA A 190 2.39 -11.67 -8.29
CA ALA A 190 1.08 -11.22 -7.85
C ALA A 190 0.13 -10.98 -9.03
N ARG A 191 0.58 -10.30 -10.08
CA ARG A 191 -0.21 -10.07 -11.29
C ARG A 191 -0.68 -11.39 -11.91
N ARG A 192 0.22 -12.38 -12.05
CA ARG A 192 -0.15 -13.69 -12.59
C ARG A 192 -1.22 -14.40 -11.75
N ALA A 193 -1.15 -14.26 -10.42
CA ALA A 193 -2.12 -14.88 -9.52
C ALA A 193 -3.50 -14.19 -9.59
N VAL A 194 -3.55 -12.90 -9.91
CA VAL A 194 -4.79 -12.11 -10.04
C VAL A 194 -5.43 -12.28 -11.42
N GLU A 195 -4.67 -12.35 -12.50
CA GLU A 195 -5.16 -12.38 -13.89
C GLU A 195 -6.17 -13.50 -14.19
N ALA A 196 -6.07 -14.62 -13.47
CA ALA A 196 -7.00 -15.74 -13.65
C ALA A 196 -8.45 -15.42 -13.30
N GLU A 197 -8.69 -14.35 -12.53
CA GLU A 197 -10.01 -14.04 -11.95
C GLU A 197 -10.43 -12.57 -12.16
N SER A 198 -9.51 -11.67 -12.59
CA SER A 198 -9.75 -10.22 -12.58
C SER A 198 -10.54 -9.71 -13.78
N PRO A 199 -11.37 -8.67 -13.60
CA PRO A 199 -11.97 -7.92 -14.68
C PRO A 199 -10.92 -7.10 -15.47
N SER A 200 -11.27 -6.66 -16.69
CA SER A 200 -10.36 -5.94 -17.60
C SER A 200 -9.82 -4.59 -17.09
N ALA A 201 -10.45 -4.00 -16.07
CA ALA A 201 -10.04 -2.73 -15.44
C ALA A 201 -9.72 -2.95 -13.96
N PHE A 202 -8.62 -3.63 -13.67
CA PHE A 202 -8.20 -3.99 -12.33
C PHE A 202 -6.98 -3.17 -11.90
N HIS A 203 -7.04 -2.56 -10.71
CA HIS A 203 -5.92 -1.79 -10.17
C HIS A 203 -4.89 -2.72 -9.52
N ILE A 204 -3.62 -2.49 -9.85
CA ILE A 204 -2.49 -3.11 -9.15
C ILE A 204 -1.61 -2.00 -8.61
N VAL A 205 -1.64 -1.82 -7.30
CA VAL A 205 -0.83 -0.83 -6.59
C VAL A 205 0.20 -1.55 -5.74
N THR A 206 1.43 -1.05 -5.73
CA THR A 206 2.49 -1.61 -4.88
C THR A 206 3.16 -0.55 -4.03
N PHE A 207 3.67 -0.96 -2.87
CA PHE A 207 4.61 -0.18 -2.08
C PHE A 207 6.03 -0.62 -2.41
N THR A 208 6.96 0.32 -2.55
CA THR A 208 8.37 0.06 -2.80
C THR A 208 9.24 1.01 -1.99
N HIS A 209 10.44 0.57 -1.62
CA HIS A 209 11.39 1.44 -0.93
C HIS A 209 11.88 2.58 -1.80
N VAL A 210 12.25 3.71 -1.17
CA VAL A 210 12.87 4.86 -1.84
C VAL A 210 14.05 5.38 -1.03
N ALA A 211 15.16 5.60 -1.71
CA ALA A 211 16.27 6.45 -1.27
C ALA A 211 17.04 6.93 -2.50
N VAL A 212 17.08 8.24 -2.70
CA VAL A 212 17.81 8.86 -3.80
C VAL A 212 19.00 9.65 -3.25
N ALA A 213 20.19 9.42 -3.81
CA ALA A 213 21.40 10.16 -3.50
C ALA A 213 22.21 10.46 -4.77
N GLN A 214 23.21 11.33 -4.67
CA GLN A 214 24.13 11.57 -5.79
C GLN A 214 25.04 10.37 -6.03
N ASP A 215 25.45 9.70 -4.97
CA ASP A 215 26.20 8.45 -5.00
C ASP A 215 25.30 7.28 -4.63
N ARG A 216 25.34 6.20 -5.40
CA ARG A 216 24.57 4.97 -5.18
C ARG A 216 24.88 4.33 -3.82
N GLU A 217 26.16 4.33 -3.43
CA GLU A 217 26.59 3.70 -2.18
C GLU A 217 25.95 4.35 -0.96
N ASP A 218 25.73 5.68 -0.99
CA ASP A 218 25.04 6.41 0.07
C ASP A 218 23.57 5.96 0.19
N ALA A 219 22.86 5.83 -0.94
CA ALA A 219 21.49 5.34 -0.96
C ALA A 219 21.39 3.88 -0.50
N TYR A 220 22.33 3.05 -0.93
CA TYR A 220 22.42 1.64 -0.52
C TYR A 220 22.68 1.50 0.99
N ALA A 221 23.61 2.30 1.53
CA ALA A 221 23.90 2.32 2.96
C ALA A 221 22.71 2.79 3.80
N GLU A 222 21.93 3.76 3.29
CA GLU A 222 20.70 4.24 3.95
C GLU A 222 19.66 3.14 4.05
N LEU A 223 19.46 2.36 2.97
CA LEU A 223 18.40 1.35 2.90
C LEU A 223 18.82 -0.07 3.34
N ALA A 224 20.13 -0.37 3.42
CA ALA A 224 20.60 -1.70 3.81
C ALA A 224 19.98 -2.23 5.13
N PRO A 225 19.77 -1.42 6.20
CA PRO A 225 19.10 -1.90 7.42
C PRO A 225 17.67 -2.39 7.16
N PHE A 226 16.89 -1.66 6.36
CA PHE A 226 15.48 -2.01 6.04
C PHE A 226 15.40 -3.20 5.08
N VAL A 227 16.36 -3.32 4.16
CA VAL A 227 16.50 -4.48 3.29
C VAL A 227 16.80 -5.72 4.13
N ALA A 228 17.70 -5.61 5.13
CA ALA A 228 18.00 -6.70 6.06
C ALA A 228 16.75 -7.19 6.82
N GLU A 229 15.93 -6.27 7.33
CA GLU A 229 14.67 -6.60 8.00
C GLU A 229 13.63 -7.23 7.05
N SER A 230 13.76 -6.97 5.75
CA SER A 230 12.82 -7.43 4.72
C SER A 230 13.19 -8.78 4.10
N LEU A 231 14.36 -9.37 4.39
CA LEU A 231 14.86 -10.61 3.75
C LEU A 231 13.89 -11.80 3.86
N ASP A 232 13.07 -11.84 4.92
CA ASP A 232 12.08 -12.89 5.14
C ASP A 232 10.65 -12.44 4.83
N SER A 233 10.48 -11.22 4.31
CA SER A 233 9.16 -10.68 3.97
C SER A 233 8.56 -11.35 2.72
N PRO A 234 7.22 -11.39 2.60
CA PRO A 234 6.56 -11.91 1.40
C PRO A 234 7.00 -11.21 0.11
N GLY A 235 7.28 -9.90 0.15
CA GLY A 235 7.69 -9.10 -0.99
C GLY A 235 9.05 -9.47 -1.58
N PHE A 236 9.91 -10.13 -0.80
CA PHE A 236 11.26 -10.55 -1.20
C PHE A 236 11.36 -12.02 -1.62
N ARG A 237 10.31 -12.81 -1.35
CA ARG A 237 10.29 -14.27 -1.61
C ARG A 237 10.63 -14.65 -3.04
N ASP A 238 10.18 -13.85 -4.00
CA ASP A 238 10.28 -14.16 -5.42
C ASP A 238 11.58 -13.63 -6.06
N LEU A 239 12.50 -13.02 -5.27
CA LEU A 239 13.81 -12.61 -5.75
C LEU A 239 14.67 -13.82 -6.08
N PRO A 240 15.22 -13.92 -7.31
CA PRO A 240 16.03 -15.08 -7.70
C PRO A 240 17.37 -15.17 -6.97
N PHE A 241 17.80 -14.11 -6.30
CA PHE A 241 19.07 -13.97 -5.56
C PHE A 241 18.87 -13.81 -4.06
N ILE A 242 17.70 -14.14 -3.52
CA ILE A 242 17.38 -13.95 -2.08
C ILE A 242 18.34 -14.71 -1.16
N ASP A 243 18.73 -15.94 -1.53
CA ASP A 243 19.65 -16.74 -0.74
C ASP A 243 21.07 -16.17 -0.75
N ASP A 244 21.52 -15.60 -1.87
CA ASP A 244 22.80 -14.89 -1.96
C ASP A 244 22.78 -13.60 -1.11
N MET A 245 21.65 -12.89 -1.03
CA MET A 245 21.47 -11.73 -0.15
C MET A 245 21.61 -12.14 1.32
N ARG A 246 20.91 -13.21 1.73
CA ARG A 246 21.03 -13.77 3.09
C ARG A 246 22.46 -14.14 3.42
N GLN A 247 23.11 -14.87 2.51
CA GLN A 247 24.52 -15.27 2.69
C GLN A 247 25.45 -14.08 2.83
N ARG A 248 25.29 -13.03 2.02
CA ARG A 248 26.08 -11.79 2.11
C ARG A 248 25.86 -11.09 3.45
N HIS A 249 24.61 -11.00 3.89
CA HIS A 249 24.25 -10.41 5.18
C HIS A 249 24.83 -11.24 6.35
N ASP A 250 24.74 -12.55 6.32
CA ASP A 250 25.31 -13.42 7.35
C ASP A 250 26.84 -13.31 7.47
N GLN A 251 27.53 -13.15 6.33
CA GLN A 251 29.00 -13.09 6.30
C GLN A 251 29.57 -11.72 6.61
N ARG A 252 28.89 -10.62 6.22
CA ARG A 252 29.44 -9.26 6.23
C ARG A 252 28.48 -8.22 6.81
N GLY A 253 27.34 -8.63 7.36
CA GLY A 253 26.33 -7.70 7.86
C GLY A 253 25.81 -6.76 6.78
N LEU A 254 25.53 -5.52 7.15
CA LEU A 254 25.01 -4.50 6.24
C LEU A 254 25.98 -4.21 5.07
N ASP A 255 27.30 -4.26 5.29
CA ASP A 255 28.29 -4.07 4.22
C ASP A 255 28.17 -5.12 3.11
N GLY A 256 27.71 -6.33 3.45
CA GLY A 256 27.42 -7.36 2.49
C GLY A 256 26.24 -7.01 1.56
N LEU A 257 25.24 -6.33 2.10
CA LEU A 257 24.09 -5.83 1.33
C LEU A 257 24.46 -4.59 0.51
N VAL A 258 25.17 -3.61 1.11
CA VAL A 258 25.65 -2.42 0.38
C VAL A 258 26.47 -2.82 -0.85
N GLY A 259 27.33 -3.84 -0.73
CA GLY A 259 28.13 -4.37 -1.82
C GLY A 259 27.39 -5.27 -2.83
N MET A 260 26.06 -5.30 -2.84
CA MET A 260 25.30 -6.01 -3.87
C MET A 260 25.43 -5.35 -5.25
N PRO A 261 25.27 -6.12 -6.34
CA PRO A 261 25.24 -5.57 -7.68
C PRO A 261 24.09 -4.55 -7.84
N ARG A 262 24.30 -3.50 -8.66
CA ARG A 262 23.29 -2.50 -9.00
C ARG A 262 21.97 -3.14 -9.47
N ASP A 263 22.06 -4.15 -10.32
CA ASP A 263 20.87 -4.82 -10.88
C ASP A 263 19.99 -5.50 -9.81
N TRP A 264 20.58 -5.88 -8.66
CA TRP A 264 19.81 -6.40 -7.55
C TRP A 264 19.04 -5.29 -6.84
N TRP A 265 19.69 -4.15 -6.60
CA TRP A 265 19.05 -2.98 -6.02
C TRP A 265 17.88 -2.49 -6.85
N LEU A 266 18.02 -2.48 -8.19
CA LEU A 266 16.94 -2.13 -9.14
C LEU A 266 15.73 -3.07 -9.07
N GLN A 267 15.89 -4.31 -8.62
CA GLN A 267 14.76 -5.22 -8.42
C GLN A 267 14.05 -5.01 -7.07
N ILE A 268 14.71 -4.36 -6.12
CA ILE A 268 14.25 -4.22 -4.73
C ILE A 268 13.47 -2.92 -4.51
N GLY A 269 13.92 -1.80 -5.09
CA GLY A 269 13.32 -0.51 -4.81
C GLY A 269 13.88 0.62 -5.68
N ALA A 270 13.28 1.80 -5.53
CA ALA A 270 13.76 3.05 -6.11
C ALA A 270 14.96 3.58 -5.30
N ILE A 271 16.10 2.88 -5.39
CA ILE A 271 17.25 3.04 -4.50
C ILE A 271 18.50 3.25 -5.34
N GLY A 272 19.18 4.38 -5.16
CA GLY A 272 20.38 4.75 -5.88
C GLY A 272 20.37 6.21 -6.32
N THR A 273 20.75 6.49 -7.56
CA THR A 273 20.57 7.83 -8.18
C THR A 273 19.12 8.05 -8.61
N LEU A 274 18.77 9.27 -8.99
CA LEU A 274 17.43 9.54 -9.56
C LEU A 274 17.17 8.68 -10.80
N ASP A 275 18.17 8.48 -11.66
CA ASP A 275 18.04 7.62 -12.85
C ASP A 275 17.78 6.16 -12.45
N ASP A 276 18.41 5.66 -11.38
CA ASP A 276 18.13 4.31 -10.87
C ASP A 276 16.70 4.19 -10.35
N ALA A 277 16.19 5.21 -9.66
CA ALA A 277 14.82 5.23 -9.17
C ALA A 277 13.79 5.23 -10.34
N ILE A 278 14.05 6.03 -11.39
CA ILE A 278 13.23 6.06 -12.61
C ILE A 278 13.27 4.70 -13.32
N GLU A 279 14.45 4.08 -13.42
CA GLU A 279 14.60 2.76 -14.03
C GLU A 279 13.83 1.68 -13.24
N HIS A 280 13.87 1.70 -11.91
CA HIS A 280 13.06 0.80 -11.08
C HIS A 280 11.57 0.95 -11.36
N VAL A 281 11.07 2.19 -11.44
CA VAL A 281 9.67 2.46 -11.76
C VAL A 281 9.31 1.90 -13.14
N ALA A 282 10.17 2.10 -14.14
CA ALA A 282 9.95 1.55 -15.49
C ALA A 282 9.90 0.01 -15.49
N LEU A 283 10.71 -0.65 -14.65
CA LEU A 283 10.63 -2.11 -14.46
C LEU A 283 9.29 -2.54 -13.84
N LEU A 284 8.78 -1.78 -12.88
CA LEU A 284 7.46 -2.04 -12.28
C LEU A 284 6.33 -1.80 -13.30
N GLU A 285 6.39 -0.72 -14.07
CA GLU A 285 5.40 -0.40 -15.12
C GLU A 285 5.34 -1.50 -16.19
N ALA A 286 6.48 -2.06 -16.55
CA ALA A 286 6.55 -3.20 -17.49
C ALA A 286 5.79 -4.44 -16.97
N GLU A 287 5.62 -4.57 -15.65
CA GLU A 287 4.78 -5.60 -15.03
C GLU A 287 3.29 -5.23 -14.99
N GLY A 288 2.90 -4.06 -15.51
CA GLY A 288 1.51 -3.63 -15.65
C GLY A 288 0.88 -3.07 -14.38
N LEU A 289 1.66 -2.40 -13.57
CA LEU A 289 1.15 -1.61 -12.44
C LEU A 289 0.23 -0.48 -12.90
N THR A 290 -0.69 -0.11 -12.02
CA THR A 290 -1.49 1.11 -12.15
C THR A 290 -1.11 2.17 -11.12
N GLY A 291 -0.34 1.80 -10.08
CA GLY A 291 0.14 2.74 -9.07
C GLY A 291 1.35 2.20 -8.31
N VAL A 292 2.26 3.11 -7.96
CA VAL A 292 3.40 2.84 -7.09
C VAL A 292 3.46 3.88 -5.98
N ALA A 293 3.55 3.43 -4.72
CA ALA A 293 3.75 4.31 -3.58
C ALA A 293 5.11 4.02 -2.92
N PHE A 294 5.88 5.06 -2.76
CA PHE A 294 7.21 4.99 -2.19
C PHE A 294 7.16 4.94 -0.66
N PHE A 295 7.83 3.95 -0.10
CA PHE A 295 7.90 3.73 1.34
C PHE A 295 9.16 4.40 1.90
N PRO A 296 9.04 5.54 2.59
CA PRO A 296 10.18 6.27 3.10
C PRO A 296 10.72 5.63 4.38
N THR A 297 11.93 6.00 4.72
CA THR A 297 12.55 5.67 6.00
C THR A 297 11.74 6.24 7.16
N PRO A 298 11.50 5.49 8.26
CA PRO A 298 10.66 5.93 9.37
C PRO A 298 11.37 6.88 10.35
N LYS A 299 12.27 7.74 9.84
CA LYS A 299 12.93 8.82 10.58
C LYS A 299 12.46 10.14 9.98
N LEU A 300 11.92 11.02 10.82
CA LEU A 300 11.19 12.23 10.37
C LEU A 300 12.03 13.14 9.46
N ASP A 301 13.28 13.39 9.79
CA ASP A 301 14.20 14.21 8.99
C ASP A 301 14.51 13.58 7.63
N VAL A 302 14.73 12.26 7.61
CA VAL A 302 14.95 11.50 6.38
C VAL A 302 13.68 11.44 5.54
N ALA A 303 12.54 11.09 6.15
CA ALA A 303 11.26 11.04 5.44
C ALA A 303 10.88 12.39 4.82
N ARG A 304 11.20 13.52 5.51
CA ARG A 304 11.01 14.86 4.96
C ARG A 304 11.86 15.12 3.70
N ARG A 305 13.10 14.66 3.67
CA ARG A 305 13.95 14.72 2.48
C ARG A 305 13.41 13.83 1.37
N GLN A 306 13.00 12.61 1.71
CA GLN A 306 12.45 11.65 0.75
C GLN A 306 11.11 12.10 0.11
N VAL A 307 10.39 13.07 0.69
CA VAL A 307 9.30 13.76 -0.03
C VAL A 307 9.82 14.44 -1.30
N ASP A 308 10.98 15.09 -1.23
CA ASP A 308 11.58 15.76 -2.39
C ASP A 308 12.06 14.74 -3.43
N ASP A 309 12.57 13.58 -2.99
CA ASP A 309 12.93 12.47 -3.88
C ASP A 309 11.70 11.97 -4.65
N VAL A 310 10.57 11.75 -3.97
CA VAL A 310 9.31 11.30 -4.60
C VAL A 310 8.78 12.36 -5.58
N VAL A 311 8.84 13.64 -5.21
CA VAL A 311 8.48 14.75 -6.11
C VAL A 311 9.37 14.77 -7.36
N ALA A 312 10.68 14.58 -7.22
CA ALA A 312 11.61 14.53 -8.35
C ALA A 312 11.32 13.32 -9.28
N ILE A 313 11.04 12.14 -8.72
CA ILE A 313 10.64 10.96 -9.50
C ILE A 313 9.32 11.23 -10.23
N ALA A 314 8.33 11.83 -9.57
CA ALA A 314 7.05 12.14 -10.19
C ALA A 314 7.17 13.19 -11.32
N ALA A 315 8.07 14.14 -11.19
CA ALA A 315 8.32 15.17 -12.20
C ALA A 315 9.07 14.67 -13.44
N SER A 316 9.61 13.46 -13.41
CA SER A 316 10.36 12.84 -14.52
C SER A 316 9.48 12.14 -15.58
N ARG A 317 8.17 12.20 -15.42
CA ARG A 317 7.17 11.58 -16.34
C ARG A 317 7.13 12.23 -17.71
#